data_6eb7883755af1704a8d5d2c9f86b6745
#
_entry.id   6eb7883755af1704a8d5d2c9f86b6745
#
_cell.length_a   1.000
_cell.length_b   1.000
_cell.length_c   1.000
_cell.angle_alpha   90.00
_cell.angle_beta   90.00
_cell.angle_gamma   90.00
#
_symmetry.space_group_name_H-M   'P 1'
#
loop_
_entity.id
_entity.type
_entity.pdbx_description
1 polymer ?
#
loop_
_entity_poly.entity_id
_entity_poly.type
_entity_poly.pdbx_seq_one_letter_code
_entity_poly.pdbx_strand_id
1 'polypeptide(L)'
;MRKLFQKFCSFYEELVAFYAINSQLGGYVHDTAMSQMIPCTAMHYVTGTWTQAAGNVAGTIAMAKAAAAETAVINIPIMLPSNSVALKGAYLKSIEVDYEITTVAVTSVTASQNKVTRGADTVGLTVAAVTVTQDLAAAVAAATLAKHKLTVTLTTPVWILNTEYHLLVLTVVAATTSVFKMNSAVANFTMRI
;
A
#
# COMPACT_ATOMS: atom_id res chain seq x y z
N MET A 1 -44.79 -45.99 16.39
CA MET A 1 -44.62 -44.55 16.53
C MET A 1 -43.29 -44.15 17.21
N ARG A 2 -42.93 -44.70 18.39
CA ARG A 2 -41.73 -44.31 19.16
C ARG A 2 -40.40 -44.43 18.37
N LYS A 3 -40.22 -45.53 17.59
CA LYS A 3 -39.00 -45.75 16.80
C LYS A 3 -38.88 -44.80 15.60
N LEU A 4 -40.00 -44.35 15.03
CA LEU A 4 -40.00 -43.38 13.91
C LEU A 4 -39.64 -42.00 14.42
N PHE A 5 -40.12 -41.62 15.60
CA PHE A 5 -39.79 -40.33 16.24
C PHE A 5 -38.32 -40.25 16.61
N GLN A 6 -37.73 -41.33 17.14
CA GLN A 6 -36.31 -41.40 17.45
C GLN A 6 -35.44 -41.23 16.21
N LYS A 7 -35.79 -41.86 15.10
CA LYS A 7 -35.09 -41.71 13.83
C LYS A 7 -35.18 -40.25 13.29
N PHE A 8 -36.33 -39.61 13.51
CA PHE A 8 -36.53 -38.24 13.08
C PHE A 8 -35.70 -37.24 13.90
N CYS A 9 -35.62 -37.45 15.22
CA CYS A 9 -34.75 -36.65 16.12
C CYS A 9 -33.29 -36.83 15.76
N SER A 10 -32.82 -38.07 15.52
CA SER A 10 -31.42 -38.30 15.13
C SER A 10 -31.08 -37.65 13.80
N PHE A 11 -31.96 -37.73 12.79
CA PHE A 11 -31.75 -37.03 11.50
C PHE A 11 -31.71 -35.51 11.64
N TYR A 12 -32.55 -34.95 12.51
CA TYR A 12 -32.55 -33.51 12.78
C TYR A 12 -31.27 -33.06 13.48
N GLU A 13 -30.76 -33.83 14.42
CA GLU A 13 -29.48 -33.55 15.09
C GLU A 13 -28.30 -33.63 14.11
N GLU A 14 -28.27 -34.63 13.23
CA GLU A 14 -27.25 -34.72 12.16
C GLU A 14 -27.34 -33.57 11.17
N LEU A 15 -28.54 -33.14 10.81
CA LEU A 15 -28.76 -32.00 9.91
C LEU A 15 -28.28 -30.68 10.56
N VAL A 16 -28.59 -30.48 11.84
CA VAL A 16 -28.13 -29.30 12.60
C VAL A 16 -26.61 -29.28 12.73
N ALA A 17 -26.01 -30.45 13.02
CA ALA A 17 -24.56 -30.60 13.07
C ALA A 17 -23.90 -30.31 11.71
N PHE A 18 -24.50 -30.80 10.62
CA PHE A 18 -24.02 -30.53 9.26
C PHE A 18 -24.11 -29.05 8.89
N TYR A 19 -25.21 -28.36 9.26
CA TYR A 19 -25.34 -26.91 9.08
C TYR A 19 -24.34 -26.12 9.94
N ALA A 20 -24.13 -26.56 11.19
CA ALA A 20 -23.13 -25.93 12.07
C ALA A 20 -21.69 -26.12 11.55
N ILE A 21 -21.35 -27.31 11.06
CA ILE A 21 -20.05 -27.59 10.45
C ILE A 21 -19.90 -26.79 9.14
N ASN A 22 -20.92 -26.75 8.26
CA ASN A 22 -20.85 -25.96 7.03
C ASN A 22 -20.79 -24.45 7.30
N SER A 23 -21.48 -23.95 8.34
CA SER A 23 -21.35 -22.54 8.74
C SER A 23 -19.98 -22.23 9.32
N GLN A 24 -19.34 -23.18 9.98
CA GLN A 24 -17.96 -23.05 10.46
C GLN A 24 -16.94 -23.22 9.32
N LEU A 25 -17.16 -24.15 8.39
CA LEU A 25 -16.30 -24.36 7.21
C LEU A 25 -16.46 -23.25 6.17
N GLY A 26 -17.65 -22.70 5.99
CA GLY A 26 -17.89 -21.53 5.15
C GLY A 26 -17.34 -20.23 5.74
N GLY A 27 -16.87 -20.28 6.97
CA GLY A 27 -16.27 -19.14 7.68
C GLY A 27 -14.74 -19.13 7.74
N TYR A 28 -14.04 -20.09 7.15
CA TYR A 28 -12.57 -20.02 7.03
C TYR A 28 -12.17 -19.06 5.92
N VAL A 29 -12.38 -17.80 6.20
CA VAL A 29 -11.80 -16.72 5.43
C VAL A 29 -10.38 -16.53 5.95
N HIS A 30 -9.41 -17.09 5.24
CA HIS A 30 -8.00 -16.91 5.58
C HIS A 30 -7.52 -15.54 5.12
N ASP A 31 -7.08 -14.73 6.08
CA ASP A 31 -6.34 -13.52 5.78
C ASP A 31 -4.92 -13.90 5.34
N THR A 32 -4.64 -13.83 4.05
CA THR A 32 -3.31 -14.11 3.49
C THR A 32 -2.52 -12.82 3.35
N ALA A 33 -1.34 -12.76 3.97
CA ALA A 33 -0.41 -11.65 3.81
C ALA A 33 0.19 -11.69 2.40
N MET A 34 0.14 -10.56 1.71
CA MET A 34 0.63 -10.39 0.35
C MET A 34 1.40 -9.08 0.23
N SER A 35 2.27 -9.02 -0.79
CA SER A 35 3.00 -7.81 -1.14
C SER A 35 2.95 -7.58 -2.65
N GLN A 36 2.83 -6.33 -3.05
CA GLN A 36 2.86 -5.94 -4.45
C GLN A 36 3.96 -4.91 -4.67
N MET A 37 4.91 -5.24 -5.55
CA MET A 37 5.96 -4.31 -5.95
C MET A 37 5.42 -3.30 -6.96
N ILE A 38 5.80 -2.04 -6.78
CA ILE A 38 5.50 -0.90 -7.63
C ILE A 38 6.84 -0.39 -8.18
N PRO A 39 7.13 -0.60 -9.47
CA PRO A 39 8.38 -0.14 -10.05
C PRO A 39 8.42 1.39 -10.15
N CYS A 40 9.60 1.98 -10.11
CA CYS A 40 9.76 3.43 -10.21
C CYS A 40 9.15 4.03 -11.49
N THR A 41 9.09 3.25 -12.57
CA THR A 41 8.48 3.66 -13.85
C THR A 41 6.94 3.75 -13.81
N ALA A 42 6.30 3.16 -12.81
CA ALA A 42 4.85 3.26 -12.60
C ALA A 42 4.45 4.42 -11.66
N MET A 43 5.42 5.20 -11.20
CA MET A 43 5.19 6.34 -10.32
C MET A 43 5.08 7.65 -11.11
N HIS A 44 4.39 8.62 -10.53
CA HIS A 44 4.22 9.95 -11.13
C HIS A 44 5.15 10.96 -10.46
N TYR A 45 6.09 11.49 -11.22
CA TYR A 45 7.05 12.50 -10.79
C TYR A 45 6.46 13.88 -11.07
N VAL A 46 5.83 14.47 -10.03
CA VAL A 46 4.99 15.67 -10.17
C VAL A 46 5.84 16.93 -10.30
N THR A 47 6.89 17.03 -9.48
CA THR A 47 7.82 18.16 -9.50
C THR A 47 9.26 17.67 -9.50
N GLY A 48 10.17 18.51 -9.97
CA GLY A 48 11.59 18.21 -10.14
C GLY A 48 11.94 17.67 -11.52
N THR A 49 13.22 17.71 -11.86
CA THR A 49 13.75 17.17 -13.11
C THR A 49 14.22 15.73 -12.88
N TRP A 50 13.55 14.80 -13.52
CA TRP A 50 13.80 13.37 -13.35
C TRP A 50 14.31 12.72 -14.64
N THR A 51 15.28 11.84 -14.51
CA THR A 51 15.85 11.06 -15.60
C THR A 51 15.96 9.60 -15.20
N GLN A 52 15.83 8.71 -16.17
CA GLN A 52 16.08 7.30 -15.95
C GLN A 52 17.58 7.06 -15.71
N ALA A 53 17.91 6.28 -14.70
CA ALA A 53 19.28 5.97 -14.32
C ALA A 53 19.39 4.49 -13.95
N ALA A 54 20.62 4.01 -13.79
CA ALA A 54 20.88 2.71 -13.18
C ALA A 54 20.40 2.73 -11.72
N GLY A 55 19.72 1.67 -11.31
CA GLY A 55 19.30 1.49 -9.92
C GLY A 55 20.46 1.17 -9.00
N ASN A 56 20.15 0.96 -7.73
CA ASN A 56 21.13 0.68 -6.68
C ASN A 56 21.71 -0.75 -6.74
N VAL A 57 21.18 -1.59 -7.64
CA VAL A 57 21.67 -2.94 -7.94
C VAL A 57 21.84 -3.06 -9.45
N ALA A 58 22.89 -3.75 -9.89
CA ALA A 58 23.15 -4.01 -11.30
C ALA A 58 21.93 -4.68 -11.99
N GLY A 59 21.54 -4.16 -13.14
CA GLY A 59 20.39 -4.65 -13.89
C GLY A 59 19.03 -4.07 -13.45
N THR A 60 19.01 -3.19 -12.45
CA THR A 60 17.78 -2.46 -12.04
C THR A 60 17.76 -1.05 -12.60
N ILE A 61 16.54 -0.49 -12.68
CA ILE A 61 16.28 0.88 -13.14
C ILE A 61 15.86 1.72 -11.92
N ALA A 62 16.33 2.96 -11.88
CA ALA A 62 15.87 3.98 -10.97
C ALA A 62 15.44 5.24 -11.73
N MET A 63 14.63 6.06 -11.09
CA MET A 63 14.39 7.43 -11.53
C MET A 63 15.22 8.36 -10.65
N ALA A 64 16.18 9.04 -11.26
CA ALA A 64 17.09 9.96 -10.57
C ALA A 64 16.61 11.39 -10.72
N LYS A 65 16.50 12.10 -9.59
CA LYS A 65 16.30 13.53 -9.55
C LYS A 65 17.63 14.24 -9.84
N ALA A 66 17.60 15.19 -10.76
CA ALA A 66 18.76 16.02 -11.05
C ALA A 66 19.22 16.80 -9.79
N ALA A 67 20.53 17.09 -9.75
CA ALA A 67 21.12 17.91 -8.68
C ALA A 67 20.62 19.37 -8.80
N ALA A 68 19.62 19.70 -7.99
CA ALA A 68 19.04 21.04 -7.91
C ALA A 68 18.41 21.25 -6.52
N ALA A 69 18.49 22.48 -6.00
CA ALA A 69 17.78 22.85 -4.78
C ALA A 69 16.29 23.05 -5.11
N GLU A 70 15.51 22.04 -4.81
CA GLU A 70 14.07 22.05 -5.10
C GLU A 70 13.31 21.07 -4.20
N THR A 71 12.01 21.26 -4.09
CA THR A 71 11.11 20.29 -3.51
C THR A 71 10.54 19.39 -4.63
N ALA A 72 10.95 18.14 -4.61
CA ALA A 72 10.46 17.13 -5.52
C ALA A 72 9.32 16.34 -4.89
N VAL A 73 8.28 16.07 -5.66
CA VAL A 73 7.10 15.31 -5.24
C VAL A 73 6.92 14.11 -6.16
N ILE A 74 6.79 12.95 -5.54
CA ILE A 74 6.55 11.68 -6.22
C ILE A 74 5.21 11.13 -5.71
N ASN A 75 4.29 10.86 -6.62
CA ASN A 75 3.05 10.19 -6.34
C ASN A 75 3.18 8.71 -6.69
N ILE A 76 3.01 7.85 -5.71
CA ILE A 76 3.11 6.39 -5.83
C ILE A 76 1.68 5.82 -5.77
N PRO A 77 1.10 5.40 -6.91
CA PRO A 77 -0.24 4.84 -6.93
C PRO A 77 -0.24 3.43 -6.33
N ILE A 78 -1.13 3.20 -5.38
CA ILE A 78 -1.31 1.91 -4.73
C ILE A 78 -2.48 1.19 -5.41
N MET A 79 -2.15 0.35 -6.39
CA MET A 79 -3.11 -0.36 -7.25
C MET A 79 -3.31 -1.78 -6.72
N LEU A 80 -4.09 -1.93 -5.66
CA LEU A 80 -4.40 -3.22 -5.05
C LEU A 80 -5.78 -3.71 -5.48
N PRO A 81 -6.05 -5.03 -5.40
CA PRO A 81 -7.37 -5.57 -5.64
C PRO A 81 -8.41 -4.91 -4.73
N SER A 82 -9.43 -4.32 -5.33
CA SER A 82 -10.55 -3.72 -4.62
C SER A 82 -11.61 -4.75 -4.25
N ASN A 83 -12.55 -4.34 -3.41
CA ASN A 83 -13.67 -5.19 -3.05
C ASN A 83 -14.56 -5.51 -4.27
N SER A 84 -15.14 -6.71 -4.25
CA SER A 84 -16.17 -7.15 -5.19
C SER A 84 -17.31 -7.82 -4.41
N VAL A 85 -18.34 -8.25 -5.11
CA VAL A 85 -19.46 -8.98 -4.49
C VAL A 85 -18.99 -10.26 -3.77
N ALA A 86 -17.92 -10.90 -4.28
CA ALA A 86 -17.39 -12.14 -3.74
C ALA A 86 -16.17 -11.94 -2.80
N LEU A 87 -15.47 -10.81 -2.90
CA LEU A 87 -14.21 -10.56 -2.19
C LEU A 87 -14.23 -9.22 -1.47
N LYS A 88 -13.74 -9.18 -0.24
CA LYS A 88 -13.60 -7.91 0.51
C LYS A 88 -12.51 -6.98 -0.04
N GLY A 89 -11.67 -7.48 -0.96
CA GLY A 89 -10.54 -6.74 -1.49
C GLY A 89 -9.29 -6.83 -0.62
N ALA A 90 -8.33 -5.97 -0.89
CA ALA A 90 -7.09 -5.87 -0.14
C ALA A 90 -7.26 -4.99 1.11
N TYR A 91 -6.64 -5.41 2.21
CA TYR A 91 -6.55 -4.65 3.46
C TYR A 91 -5.14 -4.09 3.58
N LEU A 92 -4.95 -2.84 3.15
CA LEU A 92 -3.65 -2.17 3.12
C LEU A 92 -3.15 -1.89 4.53
N LYS A 93 -1.90 -2.26 4.82
CA LYS A 93 -1.26 -2.12 6.14
C LYS A 93 -0.10 -1.15 6.13
N SER A 94 0.82 -1.31 5.17
CA SER A 94 2.02 -0.49 5.06
C SER A 94 2.52 -0.41 3.63
N ILE A 95 3.38 0.57 3.38
CA ILE A 95 4.07 0.76 2.12
C ILE A 95 5.55 0.94 2.44
N GLU A 96 6.40 0.16 1.81
CA GLU A 96 7.86 0.29 1.88
C GLU A 96 8.33 1.02 0.63
N VAL A 97 9.24 1.97 0.79
CA VAL A 97 9.79 2.78 -0.30
C VAL A 97 11.29 2.64 -0.33
N ASP A 98 11.83 2.10 -1.42
CA ASP A 98 13.26 1.91 -1.62
C ASP A 98 13.83 3.04 -2.46
N TYR A 99 14.78 3.76 -1.89
CA TYR A 99 15.48 4.86 -2.58
C TYR A 99 16.95 4.94 -2.15
N GLU A 100 17.72 5.70 -2.89
CA GLU A 100 19.12 5.99 -2.60
C GLU A 100 19.39 7.49 -2.69
N ILE A 101 20.14 8.01 -1.75
CA ILE A 101 20.64 9.37 -1.77
C ILE A 101 22.15 9.32 -1.97
N THR A 102 22.62 9.98 -3.05
CA THR A 102 24.03 10.04 -3.43
C THR A 102 24.52 11.48 -3.47
N THR A 103 25.81 11.66 -3.37
CA THR A 103 26.54 12.93 -3.46
C THR A 103 26.42 13.78 -2.20
N VAL A 104 25.25 14.27 -1.83
CA VAL A 104 24.99 15.08 -0.62
C VAL A 104 23.62 14.70 -0.06
N ALA A 105 23.48 14.68 1.25
CA ALA A 105 22.21 14.46 1.93
C ALA A 105 21.14 15.44 1.45
N VAL A 106 19.90 15.01 1.36
CA VAL A 106 18.75 15.88 1.15
C VAL A 106 18.34 16.52 2.48
N THR A 107 17.57 17.60 2.46
CA THR A 107 17.14 18.27 3.69
C THR A 107 16.12 17.45 4.46
N SER A 108 15.17 16.83 3.73
CA SER A 108 14.15 15.96 4.32
C SER A 108 13.53 15.04 3.28
N VAL A 109 13.06 13.88 3.75
CA VAL A 109 12.17 12.96 3.02
C VAL A 109 10.96 12.71 3.90
N THR A 110 9.78 13.05 3.41
CA THR A 110 8.52 12.85 4.14
C THR A 110 7.51 12.14 3.26
N ALA A 111 6.69 11.31 3.88
CA ALA A 111 5.62 10.59 3.20
C ALA A 111 4.27 10.92 3.80
N SER A 112 3.27 11.09 2.95
CA SER A 112 1.87 11.22 3.35
C SER A 112 1.01 10.30 2.49
N GLN A 113 -0.06 9.78 3.08
CA GLN A 113 -0.98 8.87 2.40
C GLN A 113 -2.30 9.57 2.16
N ASN A 114 -2.78 9.52 0.92
CA ASN A 114 -4.08 10.05 0.53
C ASN A 114 -4.99 8.92 0.04
N LYS A 115 -6.25 9.00 0.43
CA LYS A 115 -7.34 8.24 -0.16
C LYS A 115 -8.09 9.14 -1.12
N VAL A 116 -8.20 8.72 -2.37
CA VAL A 116 -8.94 9.42 -3.41
C VAL A 116 -10.21 8.62 -3.68
N THR A 117 -11.37 9.23 -3.45
CA THR A 117 -12.67 8.60 -3.63
C THR A 117 -13.38 9.21 -4.83
N ARG A 118 -13.99 8.36 -5.65
CA ARG A 118 -14.85 8.77 -6.75
C ARG A 118 -16.13 9.40 -6.17
N GLY A 119 -16.35 10.67 -6.47
CA GLY A 119 -17.58 11.38 -6.10
C GLY A 119 -18.75 11.09 -7.04
N ALA A 120 -19.90 11.62 -6.71
CA ALA A 120 -21.03 11.70 -7.63
C ALA A 120 -20.70 12.61 -8.82
N ASP A 121 -21.47 12.50 -9.91
CA ASP A 121 -21.20 13.17 -11.21
C ASP A 121 -20.95 14.69 -11.10
N THR A 122 -21.50 15.35 -10.10
CA THR A 122 -21.35 16.79 -9.90
C THR A 122 -20.24 17.19 -8.94
N VAL A 123 -19.65 16.25 -8.18
CA VAL A 123 -18.66 16.52 -7.12
C VAL A 123 -17.22 16.18 -7.58
N GLY A 124 -17.07 15.28 -8.55
CA GLY A 124 -15.77 14.83 -9.01
C GLY A 124 -15.04 13.96 -7.98
N LEU A 125 -13.70 14.05 -7.94
CA LEU A 125 -12.87 13.31 -7.00
C LEU A 125 -12.76 14.05 -5.66
N THR A 126 -12.81 13.29 -4.56
CA THR A 126 -12.52 13.80 -3.22
C THR A 126 -11.25 13.17 -2.68
N VAL A 127 -10.45 13.95 -1.95
CA VAL A 127 -9.18 13.50 -1.37
C VAL A 127 -9.27 13.62 0.16
N ALA A 128 -8.94 12.55 0.85
CA ALA A 128 -8.84 12.52 2.31
C ALA A 128 -7.47 12.00 2.73
N ALA A 129 -6.84 12.67 3.69
CA ALA A 129 -5.59 12.19 4.27
C ALA A 129 -5.83 10.92 5.11
N VAL A 130 -4.91 9.97 5.01
CA VAL A 130 -4.85 8.77 5.84
C VAL A 130 -3.69 8.93 6.81
N THR A 131 -3.96 8.74 8.11
CA THR A 131 -2.93 8.86 9.13
C THR A 131 -1.92 7.72 9.02
N VAL A 132 -0.65 8.09 8.92
CA VAL A 132 0.48 7.16 8.80
C VAL A 132 1.57 7.49 9.80
N THR A 133 2.40 6.48 10.11
CA THR A 133 3.67 6.62 10.82
C THR A 133 4.80 6.17 9.93
N GLN A 134 5.99 6.74 10.10
CA GLN A 134 7.20 6.39 9.36
C GLN A 134 8.21 5.77 10.34
N ASP A 135 8.87 4.68 9.94
CA ASP A 135 9.88 4.01 10.78
C ASP A 135 11.16 4.86 10.93
N LEU A 136 11.53 5.56 9.87
CA LEU A 136 12.55 6.59 9.94
C LEU A 136 11.91 7.87 10.50
N ALA A 137 11.73 7.89 11.81
CA ALA A 137 10.88 8.85 12.55
C ALA A 137 11.30 10.32 12.40
N ALA A 138 12.52 10.59 11.96
CA ALA A 138 12.93 11.92 11.61
C ALA A 138 13.06 12.03 10.09
N ALA A 139 12.38 12.99 9.49
CA ALA A 139 12.57 13.33 8.08
C ALA A 139 14.08 13.49 7.74
N VAL A 140 14.90 13.84 8.71
CA VAL A 140 16.36 13.94 8.63
C VAL A 140 17.05 12.57 8.56
N ALA A 141 16.60 11.56 9.31
CA ALA A 141 17.19 10.20 9.25
C ALA A 141 16.96 9.55 7.86
N ALA A 142 15.80 9.81 7.27
CA ALA A 142 15.49 9.38 5.91
C ALA A 142 16.23 10.16 4.82
N ALA A 143 16.93 11.23 5.18
CA ALA A 143 17.55 12.19 4.28
C ALA A 143 19.09 12.04 4.16
N THR A 144 19.70 11.08 4.86
CA THR A 144 21.15 10.87 4.88
C THR A 144 21.66 10.18 3.60
N LEU A 145 22.95 10.31 3.34
CA LEU A 145 23.65 9.62 2.25
C LEU A 145 23.66 8.11 2.51
N ALA A 146 22.74 7.39 1.90
CA ALA A 146 22.66 5.93 1.98
C ALA A 146 21.63 5.38 1.00
N LYS A 147 21.55 4.05 0.96
CA LYS A 147 20.38 3.30 0.49
C LYS A 147 19.38 3.21 1.64
N HIS A 148 18.15 3.56 1.38
CA HIS A 148 17.08 3.58 2.36
C HIS A 148 15.93 2.68 1.98
N LYS A 149 15.32 2.10 3.00
CA LYS A 149 14.00 1.49 2.95
C LYS A 149 13.14 2.22 3.99
N LEU A 150 12.28 3.10 3.52
CA LEU A 150 11.33 3.82 4.37
C LEU A 150 10.03 3.02 4.47
N THR A 151 9.65 2.61 5.67
CA THR A 151 8.36 1.95 5.92
C THR A 151 7.33 2.96 6.40
N VAL A 152 6.27 3.11 5.63
CA VAL A 152 5.12 3.96 5.95
C VAL A 152 3.97 3.05 6.38
N THR A 153 3.66 3.06 7.67
CA THR A 153 2.62 2.21 8.25
C THR A 153 1.34 3.00 8.46
N LEU A 154 0.21 2.48 8.00
CA LEU A 154 -1.09 3.06 8.26
C LEU A 154 -1.44 2.86 9.74
N THR A 155 -1.72 3.95 10.47
CA THR A 155 -2.14 3.88 11.89
C THR A 155 -3.39 3.02 12.06
N THR A 156 -4.31 3.11 11.11
CA THR A 156 -5.45 2.22 10.98
C THR A 156 -5.43 1.64 9.58
N PRO A 157 -5.14 0.34 9.42
CA PRO A 157 -5.21 -0.32 8.11
C PRO A 157 -6.59 -0.17 7.46
N VAL A 158 -6.64 -0.10 6.13
CA VAL A 158 -7.86 0.22 5.39
C VAL A 158 -8.16 -0.83 4.31
N TRP A 159 -9.43 -1.11 4.12
CA TRP A 159 -9.91 -1.89 2.98
C TRP A 159 -9.90 -1.03 1.72
N ILE A 160 -9.43 -1.58 0.61
CA ILE A 160 -9.48 -0.91 -0.69
C ILE A 160 -10.85 -1.16 -1.32
N LEU A 161 -11.62 -0.10 -1.47
CA LEU A 161 -12.94 -0.16 -2.09
C LEU A 161 -12.87 0.09 -3.61
N ASN A 162 -13.85 -0.39 -4.36
CA ASN A 162 -13.91 -0.24 -5.81
C ASN A 162 -14.20 1.20 -6.28
N THR A 163 -14.56 2.08 -5.35
CA THR A 163 -14.83 3.51 -5.59
C THR A 163 -13.67 4.41 -5.19
N GLU A 164 -12.55 3.82 -4.73
CA GLU A 164 -11.41 4.59 -4.23
C GLU A 164 -10.09 4.00 -4.68
N TYR A 165 -9.05 4.82 -4.68
CA TYR A 165 -7.66 4.38 -4.77
C TYR A 165 -6.80 5.13 -3.76
N HIS A 166 -5.67 4.54 -3.43
CA HIS A 166 -4.73 5.11 -2.47
C HIS A 166 -3.49 5.62 -3.19
N LEU A 167 -2.97 6.74 -2.69
CA LEU A 167 -1.82 7.42 -3.24
C LEU A 167 -0.85 7.76 -2.12
N LEU A 168 0.34 7.18 -2.14
CA LEU A 168 1.43 7.62 -1.28
C LEU A 168 2.14 8.80 -1.96
N VAL A 169 2.23 9.91 -1.26
CA VAL A 169 2.92 11.12 -1.72
C VAL A 169 4.23 11.22 -0.96
N LEU A 170 5.34 11.05 -1.68
CA LEU A 170 6.69 11.23 -1.15
C LEU A 170 7.19 12.62 -1.52
N THR A 171 7.56 13.42 -0.51
CA THR A 171 8.12 14.75 -0.69
C THR A 171 9.58 14.75 -0.28
N VAL A 172 10.44 15.15 -1.21
CA VAL A 172 11.89 15.24 -1.04
C VAL A 172 12.33 16.68 -1.16
N VAL A 173 12.85 17.25 -0.08
CA VAL A 173 13.45 18.60 -0.09
C VAL A 173 14.95 18.44 -0.29
N ALA A 174 15.43 18.81 -1.45
CA ALA A 174 16.82 18.60 -1.85
C ALA A 174 17.63 19.89 -1.81
N ALA A 175 18.90 19.75 -1.46
CA ALA A 175 19.92 20.79 -1.63
C ALA A 175 20.46 20.82 -3.08
N THR A 176 21.24 21.83 -3.42
CA THR A 176 21.72 22.10 -4.80
C THR A 176 22.45 20.93 -5.46
N THR A 177 23.19 20.13 -4.66
CA THR A 177 24.03 19.03 -5.18
C THR A 177 23.50 17.65 -4.82
N SER A 178 22.34 17.55 -4.17
CA SER A 178 21.75 16.27 -3.75
C SER A 178 21.16 15.52 -4.94
N VAL A 179 21.51 14.26 -5.08
CA VAL A 179 20.92 13.35 -6.04
C VAL A 179 20.10 12.31 -5.30
N PHE A 180 18.81 12.25 -5.60
CA PHE A 180 17.87 11.28 -5.05
C PHE A 180 17.48 10.30 -6.16
N LYS A 181 17.60 9.00 -5.88
CA LYS A 181 17.22 7.93 -6.81
C LYS A 181 16.07 7.11 -6.24
N MET A 182 14.94 7.14 -6.91
CA MET A 182 13.79 6.30 -6.59
C MET A 182 13.92 4.95 -7.27
N ASN A 183 13.94 3.84 -6.52
CA ASN A 183 14.10 2.50 -7.06
C ASN A 183 12.75 1.77 -7.19
N SER A 184 12.01 1.62 -6.09
CA SER A 184 10.74 0.89 -6.05
C SER A 184 9.93 1.25 -4.82
N ALA A 185 8.69 0.80 -4.79
CA ALA A 185 7.92 0.71 -3.57
C ALA A 185 7.23 -0.66 -3.48
N VAL A 186 6.86 -1.07 -2.28
CA VAL A 186 6.15 -2.32 -2.03
C VAL A 186 4.95 -2.02 -1.15
N ALA A 187 3.76 -2.34 -1.62
CA ALA A 187 2.55 -2.28 -0.81
C ALA A 187 2.33 -3.61 -0.09
N ASN A 188 2.25 -3.60 1.23
CA ASN A 188 1.98 -4.77 2.06
C ASN A 188 0.53 -4.76 2.53
N PHE A 189 -0.19 -5.83 2.25
CA PHE A 189 -1.61 -5.95 2.51
C PHE A 189 -2.01 -7.38 2.88
N THR A 190 -3.21 -7.55 3.38
CA THR A 190 -3.85 -8.87 3.54
C THR A 190 -4.99 -8.98 2.54
N MET A 191 -5.12 -10.10 1.90
CA MET A 191 -6.34 -10.46 1.17
C MET A 191 -7.14 -11.46 1.98
N ARG A 192 -8.44 -11.25 2.02
CA ARG A 192 -9.40 -12.20 2.54
C ARG A 192 -9.96 -13.01 1.37
N ILE A 193 -9.57 -14.27 1.34
CA ILE A 193 -9.96 -15.24 0.29
C ILE A 193 -10.99 -16.21 0.86
#